data_32b05fdbe4d8f2843e627483a178cff0
#
_entry.id   32b05fdbe4d8f2843e627483a178cff0
#
_cell.length_a   1.000
_cell.length_b   1.000
_cell.length_c   1.000
_cell.angle_alpha   90.00
_cell.angle_beta   90.00
_cell.angle_gamma   90.00
#
_symmetry.space_group_name_H-M   'P 1'
#
loop_
_entity.id
_entity.type
_entity.pdbx_description
1 polymer ?
#
loop_
_entity_poly.entity_id
_entity_poly.type
_entity_poly.pdbx_seq_one_letter_code
_entity_poly.pdbx_strand_id
1 'polypeptide(L)'
;MKTLFIDADNSFSTTRLSQIAGYDINSVAPLIILFKPKSFREQNTIIENLENLTSKKVALIAVDTVTSLYRVELGGIEKTFALNRILNRQLAYLVKIAKESHTALLLTSQVHSVLGKEGVGRIEPVAERVLKFWSQNILRLECSEKTHLREAFLEKHLGFRSTDIHILFALTEEGVTDVER
;
A
#
# COMPACT_ATOMS: atom_id res chain seq x y z
N MET A 1 19.26 3.49 -5.88
CA MET A 1 18.89 2.60 -4.75
C MET A 1 17.80 1.65 -5.22
N LYS A 2 17.67 0.47 -4.62
CA LYS A 2 16.67 -0.55 -5.05
C LYS A 2 15.32 -0.38 -4.34
N THR A 3 14.27 -0.87 -4.98
CA THR A 3 12.93 -1.03 -4.43
C THR A 3 12.57 -2.51 -4.38
N LEU A 4 12.08 -2.98 -3.23
CA LEU A 4 11.42 -4.28 -3.10
C LEU A 4 9.92 -4.04 -3.26
N PHE A 5 9.32 -4.59 -4.31
CA PHE A 5 7.90 -4.39 -4.62
C PHE A 5 7.16 -5.73 -4.51
N ILE A 6 6.20 -5.82 -3.59
CA ILE A 6 5.33 -6.99 -3.42
C ILE A 6 3.99 -6.65 -4.07
N ASP A 7 3.74 -7.24 -5.25
CA ASP A 7 2.54 -7.07 -6.06
C ASP A 7 1.53 -8.19 -5.74
N ALA A 8 0.75 -7.98 -4.71
CA ALA A 8 -0.23 -8.97 -4.25
C ALA A 8 -1.53 -8.95 -5.07
N ASP A 9 -1.82 -7.85 -5.76
CA ASP A 9 -2.98 -7.71 -6.66
C ASP A 9 -2.66 -8.15 -8.10
N ASN A 10 -1.39 -8.46 -8.39
CA ASN A 10 -0.90 -8.73 -9.74
C ASN A 10 -1.23 -7.58 -10.73
N SER A 11 -1.13 -6.36 -10.26
CA SER A 11 -1.48 -5.12 -10.97
C SER A 11 -0.28 -4.37 -11.53
N PHE A 12 0.96 -4.78 -11.19
CA PHE A 12 2.17 -4.12 -11.65
C PHE A 12 2.28 -4.16 -13.17
N SER A 13 2.27 -2.98 -13.79
CA SER A 13 2.34 -2.80 -15.24
C SER A 13 3.71 -2.27 -15.67
N THR A 14 4.43 -3.06 -16.46
CA THR A 14 5.68 -2.63 -17.08
C THR A 14 5.47 -1.51 -18.09
N THR A 15 4.33 -1.52 -18.80
CA THR A 15 3.92 -0.44 -19.71
C THR A 15 3.77 0.87 -18.93
N ARG A 16 3.07 0.83 -17.79
CA ARG A 16 2.90 2.02 -16.93
C ARG A 16 4.23 2.51 -16.36
N LEU A 17 5.09 1.59 -15.94
CA LEU A 17 6.43 1.94 -15.50
C LEU A 17 7.21 2.65 -16.61
N SER A 18 7.13 2.16 -17.85
CA SER A 18 7.81 2.78 -19.00
C SER A 18 7.27 4.18 -19.30
N GLN A 19 5.96 4.39 -19.21
CA GLN A 19 5.35 5.71 -19.39
C GLN A 19 5.87 6.73 -18.35
N ILE A 20 5.87 6.33 -17.06
CA ILE A 20 6.30 7.20 -15.95
C ILE A 20 7.81 7.45 -15.99
N ALA A 21 8.62 6.43 -16.28
CA ALA A 21 10.07 6.53 -16.32
C ALA A 21 10.59 7.22 -17.61
N GLY A 22 9.76 7.26 -18.67
CA GLY A 22 10.14 7.85 -19.94
C GLY A 22 11.45 7.23 -20.49
N TYR A 23 12.39 8.08 -20.87
CA TYR A 23 13.68 7.64 -21.42
C TYR A 23 14.58 6.91 -20.42
N ASP A 24 14.31 7.02 -19.12
CA ASP A 24 15.13 6.42 -18.05
C ASP A 24 14.76 4.97 -17.70
N ILE A 25 13.84 4.35 -18.44
CA ILE A 25 13.34 2.99 -18.13
C ILE A 25 14.47 1.97 -17.97
N ASN A 26 15.50 2.01 -18.80
CA ASN A 26 16.62 1.09 -18.75
C ASN A 26 17.48 1.24 -17.47
N SER A 27 17.47 2.40 -16.85
CA SER A 27 18.16 2.66 -15.58
C SER A 27 17.28 2.35 -14.37
N VAL A 28 15.96 2.48 -14.50
CA VAL A 28 14.98 2.32 -13.42
C VAL A 28 14.56 0.86 -13.23
N ALA A 29 14.23 0.14 -14.31
CA ALA A 29 13.70 -1.21 -14.23
C ALA A 29 14.63 -2.20 -13.46
N PRO A 30 15.96 -2.19 -13.62
CA PRO A 30 16.87 -3.07 -12.87
C PRO A 30 16.92 -2.77 -11.36
N LEU A 31 16.38 -1.64 -10.92
CA LEU A 31 16.33 -1.26 -9.51
C LEU A 31 15.09 -1.81 -8.79
N ILE A 32 14.12 -2.36 -9.52
CA ILE A 32 12.89 -2.90 -8.94
C ILE A 32 13.02 -4.42 -8.85
N ILE A 33 12.93 -4.94 -7.63
CA ILE A 33 12.83 -6.39 -7.35
C ILE A 33 11.36 -6.68 -7.08
N LEU A 34 10.73 -7.40 -8.01
CA LEU A 34 9.29 -7.67 -8.00
C LEU A 34 9.00 -9.06 -7.44
N PHE A 35 8.09 -9.14 -6.46
CA PHE A 35 7.53 -10.37 -5.91
C PHE A 35 6.04 -10.42 -6.22
N LYS A 36 5.54 -11.59 -6.66
CA LYS A 36 4.14 -11.80 -7.00
C LYS A 36 3.56 -12.98 -6.22
N PRO A 37 3.20 -12.79 -4.93
CA PRO A 37 2.59 -13.85 -4.14
C PRO A 37 1.23 -14.24 -4.70
N LYS A 38 0.91 -15.54 -4.71
CA LYS A 38 -0.36 -16.08 -5.17
C LYS A 38 -1.33 -16.40 -4.02
N SER A 39 -0.88 -16.31 -2.78
CA SER A 39 -1.65 -16.58 -1.57
C SER A 39 -1.16 -15.73 -0.40
N PHE A 40 -2.01 -15.56 0.59
CA PHE A 40 -1.64 -14.84 1.82
C PHE A 40 -0.50 -15.54 2.58
N ARG A 41 -0.43 -16.88 2.49
CA ARG A 41 0.68 -17.66 3.04
C ARG A 41 2.00 -17.35 2.31
N GLU A 42 1.98 -17.28 0.98
CA GLU A 42 3.16 -16.94 0.19
C GLU A 42 3.62 -15.50 0.46
N GLN A 43 2.68 -14.55 0.55
CA GLN A 43 2.97 -13.18 0.97
C GLN A 43 3.68 -13.17 2.33
N ASN A 44 3.20 -13.95 3.31
CA ASN A 44 3.83 -14.05 4.61
C ASN A 44 5.28 -14.59 4.51
N THR A 45 5.49 -15.63 3.71
CA THR A 45 6.83 -16.21 3.50
C THR A 45 7.78 -15.22 2.85
N ILE A 46 7.32 -14.44 1.86
CA ILE A 46 8.13 -13.39 1.21
C ILE A 46 8.53 -12.35 2.26
N ILE A 47 7.56 -11.85 3.04
CA ILE A 47 7.81 -10.81 4.06
C ILE A 47 8.81 -11.30 5.12
N GLU A 48 8.68 -12.53 5.61
CA GLU A 48 9.59 -13.11 6.60
C GLU A 48 11.04 -13.24 6.05
N ASN A 49 11.21 -13.37 4.75
CA ASN A 49 12.52 -13.48 4.11
C ASN A 49 13.09 -12.15 3.60
N LEU A 50 12.35 -11.03 3.69
CA LEU A 50 12.83 -9.73 3.21
C LEU A 50 14.09 -9.25 3.92
N GLU A 51 14.28 -9.59 5.18
CA GLU A 51 15.47 -9.21 5.95
C GLU A 51 16.76 -9.63 5.26
N ASN A 52 16.76 -10.81 4.62
CA ASN A 52 17.91 -11.32 3.86
C ASN A 52 18.21 -10.55 2.57
N LEU A 53 17.22 -9.82 2.05
CA LEU A 53 17.31 -9.05 0.82
C LEU A 53 17.51 -7.55 1.09
N THR A 54 17.23 -7.11 2.32
CA THR A 54 17.32 -5.72 2.73
C THR A 54 18.76 -5.37 3.04
N SER A 55 19.30 -4.39 2.36
CA SER A 55 20.66 -3.88 2.53
C SER A 55 20.64 -2.36 2.47
N LYS A 56 21.77 -1.70 2.78
CA LYS A 56 21.92 -0.23 2.63
C LYS A 56 21.63 0.29 1.21
N LYS A 57 21.45 -0.61 0.23
CA LYS A 57 21.13 -0.26 -1.17
C LYS A 57 19.62 -0.25 -1.46
N VAL A 58 18.77 -0.69 -0.50
CA VAL A 58 17.30 -0.66 -0.63
C VAL A 58 16.79 0.64 0.00
N ALA A 59 16.00 1.40 -0.76
CA ALA A 59 15.41 2.66 -0.31
C ALA A 59 13.92 2.54 0.03
N LEU A 60 13.23 1.58 -0.60
CA LEU A 60 11.79 1.44 -0.49
C LEU A 60 11.39 -0.04 -0.45
N ILE A 61 10.47 -0.36 0.46
CA ILE A 61 9.66 -1.56 0.44
C ILE A 61 8.23 -1.12 0.16
N ALA A 62 7.63 -1.59 -0.94
CA ALA A 62 6.24 -1.31 -1.31
C ALA A 62 5.44 -2.62 -1.33
N VAL A 63 4.23 -2.62 -0.76
CA VAL A 63 3.29 -3.76 -0.79
C VAL A 63 1.96 -3.30 -1.35
N ASP A 64 1.61 -3.79 -2.54
CA ASP A 64 0.42 -3.39 -3.29
C ASP A 64 -0.46 -4.61 -3.66
N THR A 65 -1.51 -4.89 -2.91
CA THR A 65 -1.93 -4.34 -1.62
C THR A 65 -1.67 -5.34 -0.49
N VAL A 66 -1.42 -4.85 0.71
CA VAL A 66 -1.15 -5.73 1.85
C VAL A 66 -2.38 -6.54 2.29
N THR A 67 -3.57 -6.16 1.82
CA THR A 67 -4.85 -6.73 2.27
C THR A 67 -5.60 -7.54 1.23
N SER A 68 -5.22 -7.57 -0.05
CA SER A 68 -5.96 -8.30 -1.08
C SER A 68 -6.03 -9.79 -0.83
N LEU A 69 -4.88 -10.44 -0.66
CA LEU A 69 -4.79 -11.87 -0.40
C LEU A 69 -5.36 -12.26 0.96
N TYR A 70 -5.19 -11.40 1.97
CA TYR A 70 -5.85 -11.55 3.27
C TYR A 70 -7.38 -11.58 3.12
N ARG A 71 -7.95 -10.63 2.34
CA ARG A 71 -9.40 -10.50 2.15
C ARG A 71 -10.02 -11.74 1.50
N VAL A 72 -9.34 -12.34 0.52
CA VAL A 72 -9.81 -13.55 -0.17
C VAL A 72 -9.92 -14.74 0.78
N GLU A 73 -9.08 -14.80 1.80
CA GLU A 73 -9.08 -15.90 2.78
C GLU A 73 -10.03 -15.68 3.95
N LEU A 74 -10.67 -14.52 4.10
CA LEU A 74 -11.61 -14.24 5.19
C LEU A 74 -12.74 -15.28 5.23
N GLY A 75 -13.18 -15.62 6.43
CA GLY A 75 -14.21 -16.65 6.66
C GLY A 75 -14.87 -16.48 8.02
N GLY A 76 -15.22 -17.60 8.67
CA GLY A 76 -15.80 -17.56 10.01
C GLY A 76 -14.90 -16.87 11.05
N ILE A 77 -15.47 -16.60 12.23
CA ILE A 77 -14.84 -15.78 13.28
C ILE A 77 -13.43 -16.28 13.63
N GLU A 78 -13.27 -17.57 13.92
CA GLU A 78 -11.96 -18.13 14.31
C GLU A 78 -10.90 -17.97 13.22
N LYS A 79 -11.28 -18.23 11.95
CA LYS A 79 -10.37 -18.05 10.80
C LYS A 79 -9.97 -16.59 10.66
N THR A 80 -10.90 -15.66 10.83
CA THR A 80 -10.61 -14.22 10.77
C THR A 80 -9.65 -13.80 11.87
N PHE A 81 -9.79 -14.30 13.10
CA PHE A 81 -8.82 -14.05 14.17
C PHE A 81 -7.43 -14.57 13.85
N ALA A 82 -7.31 -15.78 13.30
CA ALA A 82 -6.03 -16.35 12.90
C ALA A 82 -5.36 -15.51 11.80
N LEU A 83 -6.12 -15.10 10.78
CA LEU A 83 -5.63 -14.25 9.69
C LEU A 83 -5.20 -12.86 10.19
N ASN A 84 -5.97 -12.26 11.11
CA ASN A 84 -5.60 -10.99 11.75
C ASN A 84 -4.26 -11.08 12.49
N ARG A 85 -4.00 -12.18 13.18
CA ARG A 85 -2.71 -12.41 13.86
C ARG A 85 -1.56 -12.47 12.86
N ILE A 86 -1.76 -13.17 11.73
CA ILE A 86 -0.74 -13.27 10.68
C ILE A 86 -0.49 -11.91 10.04
N LEU A 87 -1.55 -11.16 9.67
CA LEU A 87 -1.42 -9.82 9.10
C LEU A 87 -0.69 -8.87 10.06
N ASN A 88 -1.06 -8.88 11.34
CA ASN A 88 -0.41 -8.06 12.35
C ASN A 88 1.09 -8.39 12.48
N ARG A 89 1.45 -9.69 12.42
CA ARG A 89 2.85 -10.14 12.41
C ARG A 89 3.59 -9.66 11.16
N GLN A 90 2.99 -9.77 9.97
CA GLN A 90 3.57 -9.25 8.73
C GLN A 90 3.90 -7.76 8.83
N LEU A 91 2.95 -6.96 9.33
CA LEU A 91 3.15 -5.51 9.50
C LEU A 91 4.24 -5.20 10.53
N ALA A 92 4.30 -5.95 11.64
CA ALA A 92 5.36 -5.82 12.63
C ALA A 92 6.74 -6.10 12.01
N TYR A 93 6.88 -7.15 11.20
CA TYR A 93 8.13 -7.46 10.49
C TYR A 93 8.51 -6.38 9.49
N LEU A 94 7.57 -5.92 8.67
CA LEU A 94 7.82 -4.85 7.69
C LEU A 94 8.30 -3.57 8.37
N VAL A 95 7.64 -3.16 9.46
CA VAL A 95 8.02 -1.96 10.23
C VAL A 95 9.39 -2.15 10.91
N LYS A 96 9.67 -3.35 11.45
CA LYS A 96 10.98 -3.67 12.02
C LYS A 96 12.08 -3.51 10.98
N ILE A 97 11.94 -4.21 9.84
CA ILE A 97 12.93 -4.17 8.76
C ILE A 97 13.14 -2.73 8.26
N ALA A 98 12.05 -1.99 8.03
CA ALA A 98 12.13 -0.62 7.55
C ALA A 98 12.92 0.28 8.51
N LYS A 99 12.70 0.14 9.82
CA LYS A 99 13.43 0.91 10.85
C LYS A 99 14.91 0.52 10.92
N GLU A 100 15.22 -0.78 10.97
CA GLU A 100 16.58 -1.29 11.11
C GLU A 100 17.45 -1.00 9.87
N SER A 101 16.83 -1.01 8.68
CA SER A 101 17.52 -0.77 7.42
C SER A 101 17.45 0.69 6.95
N HIS A 102 16.79 1.59 7.70
CA HIS A 102 16.52 2.98 7.29
C HIS A 102 15.85 3.06 5.90
N THR A 103 14.90 2.16 5.66
CA THR A 103 14.18 2.02 4.38
C THR A 103 12.77 2.58 4.54
N ALA A 104 12.26 3.28 3.52
CA ALA A 104 10.86 3.71 3.51
C ALA A 104 9.94 2.49 3.32
N LEU A 105 8.78 2.48 4.00
CA LEU A 105 7.74 1.47 3.86
C LEU A 105 6.46 2.12 3.33
N LEU A 106 6.00 1.67 2.16
CA LEU A 106 4.75 2.08 1.54
C LEU A 106 3.79 0.88 1.47
N LEU A 107 2.60 1.05 2.03
CA LEU A 107 1.56 0.03 2.00
C LEU A 107 0.32 0.62 1.35
N THR A 108 -0.27 -0.08 0.40
CA THR A 108 -1.62 0.20 -0.07
C THR A 108 -2.61 -0.79 0.54
N SER A 109 -3.85 -0.39 0.66
CA SER A 109 -4.95 -1.22 1.15
C SER A 109 -6.19 -1.01 0.32
N GLN A 110 -6.91 -2.08 0.06
CA GLN A 110 -8.25 -2.01 -0.50
C GLN A 110 -9.24 -1.42 0.51
N VAL A 111 -10.29 -0.82 0.01
CA VAL A 111 -11.42 -0.34 0.79
C VAL A 111 -12.66 -1.17 0.47
N HIS A 112 -13.63 -1.17 1.38
CA HIS A 112 -14.94 -1.78 1.18
C HIS A 112 -16.04 -0.90 1.76
N SER A 113 -17.24 -1.03 1.21
CA SER A 113 -18.40 -0.33 1.73
C SER A 113 -18.95 -1.09 2.93
N VAL A 114 -19.14 -0.40 4.04
CA VAL A 114 -19.84 -0.90 5.24
C VAL A 114 -21.22 -0.24 5.28
N LEU A 115 -22.27 -1.05 5.23
CA LEU A 115 -23.63 -0.54 5.38
C LEU A 115 -23.83 -0.11 6.84
N GLY A 116 -23.98 1.20 7.05
CA GLY A 116 -24.35 1.75 8.36
C GLY A 116 -25.81 1.46 8.70
N LYS A 117 -26.16 1.55 9.99
CA LYS A 117 -27.53 1.35 10.48
C LYS A 117 -28.56 2.32 9.88
N GLU A 118 -28.11 3.42 9.29
CA GLU A 118 -28.95 4.47 8.67
C GLU A 118 -28.94 4.44 7.13
N GLY A 119 -28.45 3.34 6.51
CA GLY A 119 -28.43 3.20 5.05
C GLY A 119 -27.36 3.99 4.34
N VAL A 120 -26.56 4.81 5.01
CA VAL A 120 -25.43 5.52 4.44
C VAL A 120 -24.20 4.60 4.47
N GLY A 121 -23.75 4.17 3.29
CA GLY A 121 -22.56 3.33 3.17
C GLY A 121 -21.31 4.13 3.55
N ARG A 122 -20.55 3.65 4.52
CA ARG A 122 -19.21 4.17 4.83
C ARG A 122 -18.17 3.32 4.14
N ILE A 123 -17.18 3.98 3.54
CA ILE A 123 -16.03 3.31 2.95
C ILE A 123 -14.95 3.16 4.03
N GLU A 124 -14.53 1.93 4.29
CA GLU A 124 -13.50 1.64 5.29
C GLU A 124 -12.37 0.78 4.67
N PRO A 125 -11.12 0.99 5.10
CA PRO A 125 -10.03 0.10 4.71
C PRO A 125 -10.24 -1.32 5.23
N VAL A 126 -9.86 -2.31 4.44
CA VAL A 126 -9.79 -3.69 4.93
C VAL A 126 -8.76 -3.77 6.04
N ALA A 127 -9.11 -4.39 7.18
CA ALA A 127 -8.28 -4.48 8.39
C ALA A 127 -7.87 -3.10 8.97
N GLU A 128 -8.75 -2.11 8.92
CA GLU A 128 -8.53 -0.71 9.30
C GLU A 128 -7.77 -0.55 10.64
N ARG A 129 -8.22 -1.24 11.70
CA ARG A 129 -7.62 -1.12 13.04
C ARG A 129 -6.14 -1.49 13.05
N VAL A 130 -5.78 -2.57 12.36
CA VAL A 130 -4.41 -3.07 12.29
C VAL A 130 -3.54 -2.10 11.50
N LEU A 131 -4.02 -1.63 10.34
CA LEU A 131 -3.30 -0.68 9.51
C LEU A 131 -3.10 0.66 10.22
N LYS A 132 -4.15 1.20 10.85
CA LYS A 132 -4.05 2.46 11.62
C LYS A 132 -3.07 2.38 12.79
N PHE A 133 -2.93 1.20 13.40
CA PHE A 133 -1.96 1.00 14.49
C PHE A 133 -0.51 1.11 13.99
N TRP A 134 -0.17 0.44 12.88
CA TRP A 134 1.20 0.36 12.38
C TRP A 134 1.64 1.55 11.53
N SER A 135 0.72 2.26 10.87
CA SER A 135 1.04 3.37 9.99
C SER A 135 1.35 4.65 10.76
N GLN A 136 2.42 5.35 10.40
CA GLN A 136 2.73 6.69 10.92
C GLN A 136 1.96 7.77 10.14
N ASN A 137 1.83 7.59 8.83
CA ASN A 137 1.11 8.48 7.95
C ASN A 137 0.03 7.67 7.21
N ILE A 138 -1.15 8.26 7.03
CA ILE A 138 -2.26 7.66 6.30
C ILE A 138 -2.80 8.69 5.31
N LEU A 139 -2.76 8.32 4.05
CA LEU A 139 -3.39 9.06 2.96
C LEU A 139 -4.59 8.27 2.46
N ARG A 140 -5.74 8.92 2.39
CA ARG A 140 -6.94 8.38 1.76
C ARG A 140 -7.08 9.03 0.38
N LEU A 141 -7.25 8.20 -0.64
CA LEU A 141 -7.40 8.64 -2.02
C LEU A 141 -8.84 8.43 -2.47
N GLU A 142 -9.42 9.44 -3.08
CA GLU A 142 -10.79 9.42 -3.60
C GLU A 142 -10.85 9.88 -5.06
N CYS A 143 -11.92 9.45 -5.75
CA CYS A 143 -12.26 10.04 -7.03
C CYS A 143 -12.90 11.41 -6.80
N SER A 144 -12.42 12.42 -7.49
CA SER A 144 -13.10 13.71 -7.52
C SER A 144 -14.33 13.67 -8.44
N GLU A 145 -15.26 14.58 -8.26
CA GLU A 145 -16.40 14.77 -9.19
C GLU A 145 -15.94 15.02 -10.63
N LYS A 146 -14.77 15.61 -10.80
CA LYS A 146 -14.14 15.78 -12.11
C LYS A 146 -13.38 14.51 -12.47
N THR A 147 -13.78 13.85 -13.55
CA THR A 147 -13.35 12.49 -13.93
C THR A 147 -11.85 12.27 -14.06
N HIS A 148 -11.08 13.32 -14.37
CA HIS A 148 -9.62 13.24 -14.53
C HIS A 148 -8.85 13.63 -13.26
N LEU A 149 -9.54 14.09 -12.21
CA LEU A 149 -8.92 14.49 -10.95
C LEU A 149 -9.11 13.45 -9.86
N ARG A 150 -8.21 13.49 -8.90
CA ARG A 150 -8.24 12.69 -7.68
C ARG A 150 -8.01 13.60 -6.48
N GLU A 151 -8.51 13.17 -5.34
CA GLU A 151 -8.30 13.87 -4.07
C GLU A 151 -7.49 12.98 -3.13
N ALA A 152 -6.52 13.58 -2.45
CA ALA A 152 -5.76 12.95 -1.40
C ALA A 152 -6.02 13.67 -0.07
N PHE A 153 -6.49 12.93 0.91
CA PHE A 153 -6.76 13.41 2.27
C PHE A 153 -5.70 12.86 3.22
N LEU A 154 -5.08 13.73 4.00
CA LEU A 154 -4.15 13.34 5.05
C LEU A 154 -4.94 13.00 6.33
N GLU A 155 -5.18 11.71 6.59
CA GLU A 155 -5.94 11.27 7.77
C GLU A 155 -5.09 11.14 9.03
N LYS A 156 -3.80 10.85 8.87
CA LYS A 156 -2.85 10.70 9.97
C LYS A 156 -1.48 11.19 9.56
N HIS A 157 -0.83 11.95 10.43
CA HIS A 157 0.53 12.45 10.23
C HIS A 157 1.35 12.28 11.50
N LEU A 158 2.50 11.60 11.39
CA LEU A 158 3.42 11.29 12.51
C LEU A 158 2.70 10.68 13.74
N GLY A 159 1.66 9.87 13.49
CA GLY A 159 0.87 9.26 14.55
C GLY A 159 -0.32 10.08 15.04
N PHE A 160 -0.40 11.37 14.74
CA PHE A 160 -1.52 12.25 15.10
C PHE A 160 -2.59 12.26 14.02
N ARG A 161 -3.86 12.34 14.44
CA ARG A 161 -4.98 12.46 13.50
C ARG A 161 -4.93 13.84 12.83
N SER A 162 -5.12 13.87 11.51
CA SER A 162 -5.26 15.09 10.71
C SER A 162 -6.65 15.10 10.08
N THR A 163 -7.31 16.26 10.01
CA THR A 163 -8.70 16.33 9.56
C THR A 163 -8.96 17.24 8.37
N ASP A 164 -8.09 18.20 8.10
CA ASP A 164 -8.43 19.30 7.17
C ASP A 164 -7.43 19.50 6.01
N ILE A 165 -6.48 18.57 5.87
CA ILE A 165 -5.49 18.69 4.80
C ILE A 165 -5.88 17.77 3.66
N HIS A 166 -6.22 18.36 2.52
CA HIS A 166 -6.46 17.64 1.28
C HIS A 166 -5.90 18.41 0.08
N ILE A 167 -5.58 17.67 -0.97
CA ILE A 167 -5.10 18.22 -2.23
C ILE A 167 -5.77 17.52 -3.40
N LEU A 168 -5.94 18.27 -4.50
CA LEU A 168 -6.33 17.76 -5.79
C LEU A 168 -5.08 17.47 -6.62
N PHE A 169 -5.11 16.39 -7.39
CA PHE A 169 -4.07 16.04 -8.33
C PHE A 169 -4.66 15.37 -9.58
N ALA A 170 -3.94 15.42 -10.69
CA ALA A 170 -4.31 14.72 -11.91
C ALA A 170 -3.46 13.45 -12.11
N LEU A 171 -4.09 12.42 -12.69
CA LEU A 171 -3.38 11.24 -13.19
C LEU A 171 -3.20 11.42 -14.71
N THR A 172 -1.95 11.49 -15.14
CA THR A 172 -1.55 11.64 -16.54
C THR A 172 -0.76 10.43 -17.02
N GLU A 173 -0.39 10.42 -18.28
CA GLU A 173 0.52 9.39 -18.80
C GLU A 173 1.90 9.46 -18.13
N GLU A 174 2.36 10.64 -17.75
CA GLU A 174 3.64 10.87 -17.09
C GLU A 174 3.61 10.60 -15.56
N GLY A 175 2.45 10.31 -14.99
CA GLY A 175 2.30 10.02 -13.56
C GLY A 175 1.30 10.91 -12.86
N VAL A 176 1.65 11.35 -11.66
CA VAL A 176 0.86 12.29 -10.85
C VAL A 176 1.37 13.70 -11.10
N THR A 177 0.45 14.62 -11.38
CA THR A 177 0.76 16.04 -11.64
C THR A 177 -0.11 16.94 -10.77
N ASP A 178 0.45 18.06 -10.37
CA ASP A 178 -0.29 19.11 -9.67
C ASP A 178 -1.39 19.68 -10.56
N VAL A 179 -2.46 20.13 -9.93
CA VAL A 179 -3.52 20.89 -10.59
C VAL A 179 -3.28 22.35 -10.24
N GLU A 180 -2.96 23.17 -11.24
CA GLU A 180 -2.91 24.62 -11.05
C GLU A 180 -4.28 25.10 -10.55
N ARG A 181 -4.26 25.93 -9.51
CA ARG A 181 -5.46 26.52 -8.90
C ARG A 181 -6.01 27.66 -9.72
#